data_f00c7939625ffeb88240ba7ef7b2bf75
#
_entry.id   f00c7939625ffeb88240ba7ef7b2bf75
#
_cell.length_a   1.000
_cell.length_b   1.000
_cell.length_c   1.000
_cell.angle_alpha   90.00
_cell.angle_beta   90.00
_cell.angle_gamma   90.00
#
_symmetry.space_group_name_H-M   'P 1'
#
loop_
_entity.id
_entity.type
_entity.pdbx_description
1 polymer ?
#
loop_
_entity_poly.entity_id
_entity_poly.type
_entity_poly.pdbx_seq_one_letter_code
_entity_poly.pdbx_strand_id
1 'polypeptide(L)'
;LTVSRLLFLGVVLAALSGCGIFKEKNSGAYYQDDGPPKGGPDPSTVANPVPRAEPLSKIGNSSYEVFGVRYYPMSSIESGYSEVGEASWYGRKFHGRHTSSGEKYDMFAMTAAHKTLPLPTYLSVKNLANQKEVIVRVNDRGPFLGGRILDLSYMAAQKLGVVESGTAQVKITAVGTVLPATQQRTTESSTRSEVSLQAASFQLKENAVQLRAKLIQHGISETRIQTVKIDERLYYRVRAGPYQDQDVIREKITKIRSITGIAPKILVVN
;
A
#
# COMPACT_ATOMS: atom_id res chain seq x y z
N LEU A 1 -70.48 -3.97 -49.25
CA LEU A 1 -69.48 -5.01 -48.85
C LEU A 1 -68.09 -4.46 -49.12
N THR A 2 -67.23 -4.46 -48.08
CA THR A 2 -65.75 -4.36 -48.19
C THR A 2 -65.11 -2.99 -48.47
N VAL A 3 -65.11 -2.07 -47.49
CA VAL A 3 -64.02 -1.11 -47.28
C VAL A 3 -63.91 -0.80 -45.77
N SER A 4 -63.29 -1.67 -45.03
CA SER A 4 -62.99 -1.38 -43.61
C SER A 4 -61.93 -2.36 -43.04
N ARG A 5 -60.74 -2.39 -43.62
CA ARG A 5 -59.62 -3.20 -43.11
C ARG A 5 -58.21 -2.69 -43.51
N LEU A 6 -57.99 -1.39 -43.61
CA LEU A 6 -56.68 -0.86 -44.00
C LEU A 6 -56.31 0.44 -43.27
N LEU A 7 -56.55 0.50 -41.95
CA LEU A 7 -56.20 1.69 -41.14
C LEU A 7 -55.76 1.30 -39.69
N PHE A 8 -55.03 0.20 -39.54
CA PHE A 8 -54.49 -0.20 -38.23
C PHE A 8 -53.08 -0.74 -38.28
N LEU A 9 -52.24 -0.26 -39.22
CA LEU A 9 -50.86 -0.72 -39.33
C LEU A 9 -49.86 0.46 -39.50
N GLY A 10 -50.01 1.51 -38.75
CA GLY A 10 -49.18 2.70 -38.90
C GLY A 10 -48.75 3.41 -37.62
N VAL A 11 -48.92 2.86 -36.42
CA VAL A 11 -48.56 3.55 -35.16
C VAL A 11 -47.81 2.67 -34.16
N VAL A 12 -46.91 1.80 -34.59
CA VAL A 12 -46.05 0.99 -33.66
C VAL A 12 -44.57 1.02 -34.11
N LEU A 13 -44.06 2.13 -34.61
CA LEU A 13 -42.62 2.20 -34.93
C LEU A 13 -41.99 3.55 -34.60
N ALA A 14 -42.22 4.08 -33.39
CA ALA A 14 -41.55 5.30 -32.93
C ALA A 14 -41.32 5.32 -31.40
N ALA A 15 -40.84 4.22 -30.82
CA ALA A 15 -40.50 4.17 -29.39
C ALA A 15 -39.28 3.28 -29.07
N LEU A 16 -38.23 3.33 -29.91
CA LEU A 16 -36.97 2.66 -29.62
C LEU A 16 -35.77 3.52 -30.10
N SER A 17 -35.64 4.71 -29.56
CA SER A 17 -34.43 5.53 -29.73
C SER A 17 -34.18 6.31 -28.46
N GLY A 18 -33.93 5.63 -27.38
CA GLY A 18 -33.60 6.24 -26.08
C GLY A 18 -32.65 5.38 -25.28
N CYS A 19 -31.65 4.74 -25.93
CA CYS A 19 -30.49 4.28 -25.20
C CYS A 19 -29.62 5.50 -24.88
N GLY A 20 -30.03 6.26 -23.87
CA GLY A 20 -29.15 7.11 -23.13
C GLY A 20 -28.09 6.22 -22.49
N ILE A 21 -26.91 6.18 -23.10
CA ILE A 21 -25.71 5.66 -22.47
C ILE A 21 -25.45 6.59 -21.28
N PHE A 22 -26.00 6.24 -20.12
CA PHE A 22 -25.49 6.78 -18.86
C PHE A 22 -24.06 6.26 -18.73
N LYS A 23 -23.12 7.05 -19.23
CA LYS A 23 -21.71 6.89 -18.91
C LYS A 23 -21.64 7.13 -17.40
N GLU A 24 -21.67 6.04 -16.60
CA GLU A 24 -21.32 6.11 -15.19
C GLU A 24 -20.00 6.86 -15.13
N LYS A 25 -20.03 8.05 -14.56
CA LYS A 25 -18.85 8.81 -14.22
C LYS A 25 -18.18 8.02 -13.08
N ASN A 26 -17.34 7.04 -13.43
CA ASN A 26 -16.46 6.41 -12.49
C ASN A 26 -15.56 7.50 -11.91
N SER A 27 -16.05 8.14 -10.84
CA SER A 27 -15.19 8.96 -10.00
C SER A 27 -14.25 7.99 -9.29
N GLY A 28 -13.01 7.91 -9.72
CA GLY A 28 -11.98 7.09 -9.10
C GLY A 28 -11.61 7.52 -7.68
N ALA A 29 -12.36 8.43 -7.12
CA ALA A 29 -12.21 8.93 -5.77
C ALA A 29 -12.58 7.83 -4.76
N TYR A 30 -11.71 7.62 -3.78
CA TYR A 30 -11.82 6.65 -2.69
C TYR A 30 -13.11 6.80 -1.86
N TYR A 31 -13.64 8.03 -1.74
CA TYR A 31 -14.88 8.36 -1.08
C TYR A 31 -15.83 9.04 -2.07
N GLN A 32 -17.12 8.72 -2.00
CA GLN A 32 -18.13 9.30 -2.89
C GLN A 32 -18.20 10.84 -2.85
N ASP A 33 -17.73 11.45 -1.75
CA ASP A 33 -17.67 12.89 -1.52
C ASP A 33 -16.28 13.51 -1.81
N ASP A 34 -15.33 12.74 -2.31
CA ASP A 34 -14.04 13.25 -2.78
C ASP A 34 -14.08 13.55 -4.28
N GLY A 35 -13.12 14.30 -4.77
CA GLY A 35 -13.05 14.62 -6.19
C GLY A 35 -12.08 15.75 -6.54
N PRO A 36 -12.09 16.17 -7.81
CA PRO A 36 -11.23 17.24 -8.29
C PRO A 36 -11.63 18.60 -7.69
N PRO A 37 -10.70 19.56 -7.62
CA PRO A 37 -10.99 20.93 -7.26
C PRO A 37 -11.83 21.63 -8.35
N LYS A 38 -12.45 22.76 -8.00
CA LYS A 38 -13.11 23.63 -8.98
C LYS A 38 -12.13 24.45 -9.85
N GLY A 39 -10.84 24.39 -9.56
CA GLY A 39 -9.74 25.06 -10.24
C GLY A 39 -8.41 24.66 -9.62
N GLY A 40 -7.31 25.16 -10.13
CA GLY A 40 -5.97 24.82 -9.65
C GLY A 40 -4.90 25.26 -10.64
N PRO A 41 -3.61 25.06 -10.32
CA PRO A 41 -2.52 25.37 -11.23
C PRO A 41 -2.57 24.47 -12.47
N ASP A 42 -2.06 24.98 -13.58
CA ASP A 42 -1.85 24.18 -14.77
C ASP A 42 -0.84 23.06 -14.48
N PRO A 43 -1.17 21.79 -14.75
CA PRO A 43 -0.28 20.66 -14.51
C PRO A 43 1.09 20.81 -15.19
N SER A 44 1.17 21.51 -16.33
CA SER A 44 2.43 21.75 -17.02
C SER A 44 3.41 22.62 -16.22
N THR A 45 2.88 23.47 -15.34
CA THR A 45 3.69 24.39 -14.51
C THR A 45 4.20 23.76 -13.22
N VAL A 46 3.64 22.62 -12.81
CA VAL A 46 4.05 21.94 -11.58
C VAL A 46 5.19 20.97 -11.89
N ALA A 47 6.38 21.27 -11.40
CA ALA A 47 7.54 20.42 -11.60
C ALA A 47 7.46 19.10 -10.79
N ASN A 48 8.08 18.04 -11.31
CA ASN A 48 8.34 16.85 -10.50
C ASN A 48 9.31 17.22 -9.35
N PRO A 49 9.17 16.61 -8.17
CA PRO A 49 10.15 16.80 -7.11
C PRO A 49 11.51 16.22 -7.54
N VAL A 50 12.56 16.89 -7.13
CA VAL A 50 13.92 16.36 -7.33
C VAL A 50 14.21 15.37 -6.19
N PRO A 51 14.44 14.07 -6.50
CA PRO A 51 14.78 13.08 -5.49
C PRO A 51 16.04 13.51 -4.71
N ARG A 52 15.93 13.47 -3.41
CA ARG A 52 17.04 13.81 -2.50
C ARG A 52 17.03 12.86 -1.31
N ALA A 53 18.17 12.74 -0.65
CA ALA A 53 18.26 12.04 0.61
C ALA A 53 17.56 12.85 1.70
N GLU A 54 16.53 12.28 2.31
CA GLU A 54 15.81 12.89 3.43
C GLU A 54 15.85 11.96 4.65
N PRO A 55 15.91 12.51 5.87
CA PRO A 55 15.73 11.69 7.07
C PRO A 55 14.32 11.10 7.09
N LEU A 56 14.19 9.92 7.66
CA LEU A 56 12.88 9.31 7.86
C LEU A 56 12.00 10.22 8.74
N SER A 57 10.72 10.29 8.39
CA SER A 57 9.73 10.99 9.22
C SER A 57 9.69 10.38 10.62
N LYS A 58 9.60 11.24 11.64
CA LYS A 58 9.50 10.85 13.06
C LYS A 58 8.21 10.04 13.34
N ILE A 59 7.19 10.22 12.52
CA ILE A 59 5.89 9.53 12.62
C ILE A 59 5.56 8.85 11.31
N GLY A 60 4.61 7.90 11.33
CA GLY A 60 4.15 7.19 10.14
C GLY A 60 5.02 6.00 9.73
N ASN A 61 6.21 5.79 10.32
CA ASN A 61 7.09 4.66 10.03
C ASN A 61 6.99 3.49 11.05
N SER A 62 6.16 3.65 12.09
CA SER A 62 5.82 2.54 13.00
C SER A 62 4.70 1.68 12.42
N SER A 63 4.54 0.44 12.94
CA SER A 63 3.42 -0.41 12.57
C SER A 63 2.09 0.24 12.98
N TYR A 64 1.10 0.12 12.12
CA TYR A 64 -0.22 0.72 12.31
C TYR A 64 -1.33 -0.26 11.88
N GLU A 65 -2.59 0.05 12.27
CA GLU A 65 -3.73 -0.81 11.96
C GLU A 65 -4.85 0.02 11.33
N VAL A 66 -5.42 -0.48 10.24
CA VAL A 66 -6.58 0.12 9.56
C VAL A 66 -7.53 -1.00 9.18
N PHE A 67 -8.83 -0.85 9.51
CA PHE A 67 -9.88 -1.84 9.27
C PHE A 67 -9.53 -3.27 9.76
N GLY A 68 -8.87 -3.38 10.92
CA GLY A 68 -8.44 -4.65 11.49
C GLY A 68 -7.23 -5.30 10.80
N VAL A 69 -6.67 -4.68 9.76
CA VAL A 69 -5.44 -5.13 9.09
C VAL A 69 -4.24 -4.36 9.61
N ARG A 70 -3.23 -5.09 10.08
CA ARG A 70 -1.98 -4.50 10.57
C ARG A 70 -0.93 -4.44 9.48
N TYR A 71 -0.39 -3.23 9.28
CA TYR A 71 0.65 -2.91 8.31
C TYR A 71 1.99 -2.68 9.02
N TYR A 72 3.06 -3.14 8.38
CA TYR A 72 4.43 -2.99 8.86
C TYR A 72 5.24 -2.21 7.84
N PRO A 73 5.48 -0.91 8.05
CA PRO A 73 6.37 -0.13 7.20
C PRO A 73 7.76 -0.74 7.13
N MET A 74 8.36 -0.68 5.95
CA MET A 74 9.74 -1.10 5.71
C MET A 74 10.68 -0.13 6.42
N SER A 75 11.77 -0.65 6.99
CA SER A 75 12.82 0.18 7.60
C SER A 75 13.76 0.80 6.56
N SER A 76 13.87 0.17 5.40
CA SER A 76 14.69 0.61 4.27
C SER A 76 14.12 0.07 2.96
N ILE A 77 14.56 0.62 1.84
CA ILE A 77 14.22 0.15 0.49
C ILE A 77 15.44 -0.51 -0.13
N GLU A 78 15.24 -1.65 -0.77
CA GLU A 78 16.29 -2.30 -1.54
C GLU A 78 16.63 -1.49 -2.80
N SER A 79 17.89 -1.52 -3.18
CA SER A 79 18.32 -0.94 -4.46
C SER A 79 17.54 -1.62 -5.60
N GLY A 80 16.93 -0.82 -6.47
CA GLY A 80 16.14 -1.32 -7.59
C GLY A 80 14.70 -1.74 -7.23
N TYR A 81 14.19 -1.39 -6.04
CA TYR A 81 12.79 -1.66 -5.69
C TYR A 81 11.84 -1.22 -6.79
N SER A 82 11.01 -2.15 -7.23
CA SER A 82 9.98 -1.89 -8.24
C SER A 82 8.78 -2.80 -7.98
N GLU A 83 7.58 -2.25 -8.19
CA GLU A 83 6.31 -2.96 -8.04
C GLU A 83 5.37 -2.57 -9.17
N VAL A 84 4.53 -3.51 -9.62
CA VAL A 84 3.48 -3.26 -10.62
C VAL A 84 2.13 -3.53 -9.97
N GLY A 85 1.19 -2.61 -10.14
CA GLY A 85 -0.15 -2.77 -9.61
C GLY A 85 -1.04 -1.58 -9.94
N GLU A 86 -2.23 -1.60 -9.39
CA GLU A 86 -3.21 -0.55 -9.61
C GLU A 86 -2.93 0.66 -8.70
N ALA A 87 -2.98 1.87 -9.28
CA ALA A 87 -2.97 3.13 -8.56
C ALA A 87 -4.31 3.85 -8.72
N SER A 88 -4.72 4.60 -7.68
CA SER A 88 -5.80 5.58 -7.75
C SER A 88 -5.31 6.95 -7.27
N TRP A 89 -6.21 7.85 -6.94
CA TRP A 89 -5.87 9.18 -6.45
C TRP A 89 -6.85 9.64 -5.37
N TYR A 90 -6.44 10.60 -4.55
CA TYR A 90 -7.23 11.28 -3.53
C TYR A 90 -7.16 12.81 -3.74
N GLY A 91 -8.23 13.50 -3.40
CA GLY A 91 -8.44 14.85 -3.85
C GLY A 91 -8.84 15.84 -2.75
N ARG A 92 -9.86 16.62 -3.05
CA ARG A 92 -10.31 17.80 -2.30
C ARG A 92 -10.66 17.50 -0.84
N LYS A 93 -11.27 16.34 -0.56
CA LYS A 93 -11.69 15.95 0.79
C LYS A 93 -10.54 15.92 1.79
N PHE A 94 -9.36 15.56 1.33
CA PHE A 94 -8.17 15.39 2.17
C PHE A 94 -7.27 16.63 2.19
N HIS A 95 -7.48 17.57 1.26
CA HIS A 95 -6.67 18.78 1.15
C HIS A 95 -6.61 19.57 2.47
N GLY A 96 -5.39 19.91 2.92
CA GLY A 96 -5.12 20.59 4.17
C GLY A 96 -5.12 19.71 5.43
N ARG A 97 -5.51 18.43 5.34
CA ARG A 97 -5.43 17.48 6.47
C ARG A 97 -4.01 16.98 6.64
N HIS A 98 -3.68 16.52 7.85
CA HIS A 98 -2.36 15.93 8.10
C HIS A 98 -2.25 14.54 7.48
N THR A 99 -1.15 14.31 6.78
CA THR A 99 -0.72 13.00 6.29
C THR A 99 -0.11 12.16 7.43
N SER A 100 0.16 10.89 7.15
CA SER A 100 0.80 10.01 8.11
C SER A 100 2.23 10.41 8.46
N SER A 101 2.91 11.20 7.63
CA SER A 101 4.21 11.80 7.95
C SER A 101 4.11 13.06 8.83
N GLY A 102 2.88 13.57 9.07
CA GLY A 102 2.61 14.80 9.81
C GLY A 102 2.58 16.06 8.96
N GLU A 103 2.90 15.98 7.68
CA GLU A 103 2.80 17.10 6.74
C GLU A 103 1.33 17.39 6.40
N LYS A 104 1.02 18.62 5.96
CA LYS A 104 -0.31 18.90 5.41
C LYS A 104 -0.39 18.36 3.98
N TYR A 105 -1.45 17.59 3.70
CA TYR A 105 -1.71 17.14 2.33
C TYR A 105 -2.06 18.33 1.43
N ASP A 106 -1.27 18.50 0.39
CA ASP A 106 -1.57 19.42 -0.70
C ASP A 106 -1.88 18.61 -1.97
N MET A 107 -3.15 18.67 -2.41
CA MET A 107 -3.59 17.95 -3.59
C MET A 107 -2.92 18.44 -4.88
N PHE A 108 -2.31 19.63 -4.88
CA PHE A 108 -1.56 20.19 -6.01
C PHE A 108 -0.05 19.89 -5.97
N ALA A 109 0.44 19.30 -4.90
CA ALA A 109 1.82 18.82 -4.82
C ALA A 109 1.97 17.44 -5.47
N MET A 110 3.19 17.12 -5.92
CA MET A 110 3.54 15.83 -6.53
C MET A 110 3.85 14.80 -5.43
N THR A 111 2.79 14.32 -4.74
CA THR A 111 2.90 13.38 -3.62
C THR A 111 2.06 12.12 -3.83
N ALA A 112 2.26 11.13 -2.97
CA ALA A 112 1.50 9.88 -2.98
C ALA A 112 1.43 9.24 -1.59
N ALA A 113 0.51 8.28 -1.45
CA ALA A 113 0.38 7.40 -0.29
C ALA A 113 0.73 5.96 -0.67
N HIS A 114 1.49 5.27 0.20
CA HIS A 114 1.85 3.86 0.06
C HIS A 114 1.76 3.15 1.41
N LYS A 115 1.35 1.86 1.39
CA LYS A 115 1.09 1.09 2.61
C LYS A 115 2.33 0.90 3.48
N THR A 116 3.47 0.58 2.88
CA THR A 116 4.63 0.07 3.63
C THR A 116 5.97 0.69 3.30
N LEU A 117 6.10 1.48 2.21
CA LEU A 117 7.36 2.17 1.93
C LEU A 117 7.73 3.14 3.07
N PRO A 118 9.02 3.33 3.37
CA PRO A 118 9.45 4.33 4.34
C PRO A 118 8.97 5.73 3.96
N LEU A 119 8.60 6.53 4.92
CA LEU A 119 8.24 7.94 4.70
C LEU A 119 9.40 8.84 5.13
N PRO A 120 9.87 9.75 4.24
CA PRO A 120 9.50 9.86 2.84
C PRO A 120 10.27 8.90 1.92
N THR A 121 9.67 8.60 0.76
CA THR A 121 10.32 7.87 -0.35
C THR A 121 9.98 8.57 -1.66
N TYR A 122 10.93 8.69 -2.58
CA TYR A 122 10.68 9.15 -3.94
C TYR A 122 10.45 7.96 -4.86
N LEU A 123 9.38 8.05 -5.66
CA LEU A 123 9.03 7.04 -6.67
C LEU A 123 8.94 7.67 -8.05
N SER A 124 9.55 7.04 -9.04
CA SER A 124 9.09 7.14 -10.42
C SER A 124 7.83 6.29 -10.54
N VAL A 125 6.76 6.88 -11.08
CA VAL A 125 5.48 6.22 -11.34
C VAL A 125 5.19 6.30 -12.82
N LYS A 126 5.12 5.15 -13.50
CA LYS A 126 4.85 5.03 -14.91
C LYS A 126 3.48 4.41 -15.14
N ASN A 127 2.60 5.08 -15.85
CA ASN A 127 1.33 4.55 -16.30
C ASN A 127 1.55 3.62 -17.49
N LEU A 128 1.20 2.34 -17.36
CA LEU A 128 1.47 1.32 -18.34
C LEU A 128 0.60 1.45 -19.61
N ALA A 129 -0.55 2.11 -19.52
CA ALA A 129 -1.45 2.28 -20.65
C ALA A 129 -1.02 3.41 -21.61
N ASN A 130 -0.55 4.55 -21.08
CA ASN A 130 -0.22 5.73 -21.87
C ASN A 130 1.26 6.12 -21.85
N GLN A 131 2.10 5.34 -21.13
CA GLN A 131 3.55 5.50 -20.98
C GLN A 131 3.99 6.82 -20.32
N LYS A 132 3.06 7.65 -19.82
CA LYS A 132 3.41 8.85 -19.06
C LYS A 132 4.10 8.45 -17.75
N GLU A 133 5.04 9.28 -17.33
CA GLU A 133 5.83 9.05 -16.13
C GLU A 133 5.98 10.33 -15.32
N VAL A 134 5.89 10.21 -14.00
CA VAL A 134 6.06 11.31 -13.05
C VAL A 134 6.91 10.85 -11.87
N ILE A 135 7.54 11.79 -11.18
CA ILE A 135 8.16 11.54 -9.88
C ILE A 135 7.24 12.07 -8.80
N VAL A 136 7.01 11.28 -7.76
CA VAL A 136 6.22 11.65 -6.58
C VAL A 136 7.02 11.39 -5.30
N ARG A 137 6.71 12.16 -4.26
CA ARG A 137 7.22 11.94 -2.92
C ARG A 137 6.14 11.26 -2.06
N VAL A 138 6.38 10.05 -1.64
CA VAL A 138 5.48 9.29 -0.74
C VAL A 138 5.61 9.87 0.65
N ASN A 139 4.54 10.47 1.17
CA ASN A 139 4.49 11.08 2.50
C ASN A 139 3.24 10.69 3.29
N ASP A 140 2.45 9.73 2.78
CA ASP A 140 1.23 9.28 3.44
C ASP A 140 1.06 7.76 3.39
N ARG A 141 0.07 7.24 4.15
CA ARG A 141 -0.32 5.84 4.23
C ARG A 141 -1.64 5.57 3.52
N GLY A 142 -1.67 4.48 2.79
CA GLY A 142 -2.75 3.99 1.92
C GLY A 142 -2.16 3.34 0.68
N PRO A 143 -3.01 2.84 -0.23
CA PRO A 143 -4.47 2.68 -0.16
C PRO A 143 -4.92 1.53 0.74
N PHE A 144 -6.09 1.65 1.38
CA PHE A 144 -6.61 0.63 2.28
C PHE A 144 -7.80 -0.16 1.73
N LEU A 145 -8.34 0.22 0.57
CA LEU A 145 -9.40 -0.51 -0.12
C LEU A 145 -8.90 -1.03 -1.48
N GLY A 146 -9.44 -2.21 -1.86
CA GLY A 146 -9.04 -2.88 -3.09
C GLY A 146 -7.59 -3.37 -3.07
N GLY A 147 -7.15 -3.97 -4.16
CA GLY A 147 -5.78 -4.47 -4.36
C GLY A 147 -4.75 -3.41 -4.76
N ARG A 148 -5.08 -2.12 -4.64
CA ARG A 148 -4.22 -1.02 -5.09
C ARG A 148 -2.91 -0.95 -4.32
N ILE A 149 -1.85 -0.49 -5.00
CA ILE A 149 -0.52 -0.31 -4.43
C ILE A 149 -0.21 1.15 -4.08
N LEU A 150 -0.84 2.12 -4.77
CA LEU A 150 -0.52 3.54 -4.63
C LEU A 150 -1.79 4.40 -4.74
N ASP A 151 -1.89 5.45 -3.92
CA ASP A 151 -2.83 6.54 -4.13
C ASP A 151 -2.04 7.83 -4.44
N LEU A 152 -2.29 8.41 -5.62
CA LEU A 152 -1.63 9.62 -6.10
C LEU A 152 -2.34 10.88 -5.58
N SER A 153 -1.60 11.96 -5.37
CA SER A 153 -2.24 13.28 -5.29
C SER A 153 -3.00 13.60 -6.56
N TYR A 154 -3.96 14.51 -6.50
CA TYR A 154 -4.70 14.95 -7.67
C TYR A 154 -3.77 15.44 -8.80
N MET A 155 -2.78 16.28 -8.48
CA MET A 155 -1.82 16.79 -9.46
C MET A 155 -1.00 15.67 -10.11
N ALA A 156 -0.49 14.74 -9.32
CA ALA A 156 0.26 13.61 -9.84
C ALA A 156 -0.62 12.73 -10.76
N ALA A 157 -1.87 12.48 -10.36
CA ALA A 157 -2.84 11.74 -11.16
C ALA A 157 -3.20 12.46 -12.47
N GLN A 158 -3.32 13.78 -12.43
CA GLN A 158 -3.61 14.59 -13.62
C GLN A 158 -2.47 14.53 -14.63
N LYS A 159 -1.22 14.70 -14.18
CA LYS A 159 -0.03 14.58 -15.05
C LYS A 159 0.14 13.17 -15.61
N LEU A 160 -0.19 12.16 -14.83
CA LEU A 160 -0.09 10.75 -15.24
C LEU A 160 -1.27 10.28 -16.12
N GLY A 161 -2.34 11.11 -16.24
CA GLY A 161 -3.54 10.79 -17.02
C GLY A 161 -4.43 9.75 -16.36
N VAL A 162 -4.57 9.79 -15.03
CA VAL A 162 -5.35 8.82 -14.22
C VAL A 162 -6.67 9.43 -13.73
N VAL A 163 -6.83 10.76 -13.74
CA VAL A 163 -8.01 11.43 -13.15
C VAL A 163 -9.31 10.97 -13.79
N GLU A 164 -9.37 10.89 -15.12
CA GLU A 164 -10.59 10.54 -15.87
C GLU A 164 -11.03 9.08 -15.66
N SER A 165 -10.05 8.15 -15.62
CA SER A 165 -10.30 6.72 -15.40
C SER A 165 -10.49 6.38 -13.94
N GLY A 166 -10.03 7.22 -13.03
CA GLY A 166 -10.01 7.00 -11.58
C GLY A 166 -8.91 6.08 -11.10
N THR A 167 -8.55 5.08 -11.90
CA THR A 167 -7.46 4.15 -11.62
C THR A 167 -6.63 3.88 -12.88
N ALA A 168 -5.40 3.36 -12.70
CA ALA A 168 -4.57 2.88 -13.78
C ALA A 168 -3.58 1.82 -13.28
N GLN A 169 -3.19 0.91 -14.17
CA GLN A 169 -2.05 0.03 -13.94
C GLN A 169 -0.76 0.84 -14.07
N VAL A 170 0.03 0.83 -13.00
CA VAL A 170 1.29 1.56 -12.94
C VAL A 170 2.44 0.64 -12.57
N LYS A 171 3.64 1.03 -13.01
CA LYS A 171 4.89 0.53 -12.46
C LYS A 171 5.47 1.63 -11.58
N ILE A 172 5.74 1.32 -10.31
CA ILE A 172 6.48 2.19 -9.41
C ILE A 172 7.91 1.69 -9.30
N THR A 173 8.85 2.62 -9.20
CA THR A 173 10.29 2.33 -9.00
C THR A 173 10.85 3.35 -8.02
N ALA A 174 11.53 2.91 -6.98
CA ALA A 174 12.17 3.82 -6.04
C ALA A 174 13.32 4.56 -6.74
N VAL A 175 13.34 5.89 -6.59
CA VAL A 175 14.37 6.76 -7.17
C VAL A 175 14.99 7.63 -6.09
N GLY A 176 16.31 7.86 -6.20
CA GLY A 176 17.08 8.58 -5.20
C GLY A 176 17.57 7.67 -4.06
N THR A 177 18.45 8.20 -3.25
CA THR A 177 19.02 7.51 -2.10
C THR A 177 18.08 7.73 -0.92
N VAL A 178 17.37 6.69 -0.48
CA VAL A 178 16.87 6.68 0.89
C VAL A 178 18.12 6.58 1.75
N LEU A 179 18.41 7.61 2.53
CA LEU A 179 19.45 7.46 3.55
C LEU A 179 18.96 6.34 4.47
N PRO A 180 19.71 5.23 4.58
CA PRO A 180 19.43 4.32 5.67
C PRO A 180 19.50 5.14 6.95
N ALA A 181 18.72 4.80 7.96
CA ALA A 181 18.70 5.45 9.27
C ALA A 181 20.05 5.36 10.02
N THR A 182 21.17 5.30 9.27
CA THR A 182 22.51 5.04 9.77
C THR A 182 23.54 5.94 9.12
N GLN A 183 23.44 7.25 9.39
CA GLN A 183 24.63 8.12 9.42
C GLN A 183 24.42 9.26 10.45
N GLN A 184 23.95 8.89 11.63
CA GLN A 184 24.35 9.57 12.87
C GLN A 184 25.07 8.53 13.73
N ARG A 185 26.20 8.04 13.25
CA ARG A 185 27.16 7.38 14.12
C ARG A 185 28.06 8.45 14.74
N THR A 186 27.63 9.01 15.83
CA THR A 186 28.54 9.16 16.96
C THR A 186 28.84 7.76 17.46
N THR A 187 30.13 7.47 17.57
CA THR A 187 30.74 6.30 18.16
C THR A 187 30.00 5.78 19.40
N GLU A 188 29.11 4.79 19.20
CA GLU A 188 28.66 3.92 20.28
C GLU A 188 28.49 2.49 19.73
N SER A 189 29.08 1.58 20.45
CA SER A 189 29.12 0.14 20.34
C SER A 189 27.90 -0.49 19.66
N SER A 190 28.13 -1.21 18.54
CA SER A 190 27.12 -1.94 17.78
C SER A 190 26.61 -3.16 18.54
N THR A 191 25.53 -2.98 19.30
CA THR A 191 24.65 -4.10 19.64
C THR A 191 23.77 -4.37 18.40
N ARG A 192 24.10 -5.40 17.62
CA ARG A 192 23.25 -5.87 16.52
C ARG A 192 21.93 -6.33 17.11
N SER A 193 20.84 -5.60 16.83
CA SER A 193 19.51 -6.00 17.30
C SER A 193 19.12 -7.35 16.69
N GLU A 194 18.83 -8.30 17.53
CA GLU A 194 18.35 -9.63 17.12
C GLU A 194 16.86 -9.58 16.83
N VAL A 195 16.43 -10.27 15.78
CA VAL A 195 15.02 -10.33 15.36
C VAL A 195 14.50 -11.74 15.53
N SER A 196 13.39 -11.89 16.25
CA SER A 196 12.62 -13.14 16.30
C SER A 196 11.31 -13.00 15.52
N LEU A 197 10.92 -14.04 14.82
CA LEU A 197 9.71 -14.10 14.00
C LEU A 197 8.65 -14.95 14.71
N GLN A 198 7.55 -14.35 15.17
CA GLN A 198 6.45 -15.11 15.76
C GLN A 198 5.51 -15.59 14.67
N ALA A 199 5.56 -16.89 14.36
CA ALA A 199 4.76 -17.52 13.32
C ALA A 199 3.28 -17.64 13.72
N ALA A 200 2.98 -17.97 14.99
CA ALA A 200 1.61 -18.06 15.51
C ALA A 200 1.56 -18.03 17.04
N SER A 201 0.35 -17.96 17.60
CA SER A 201 0.04 -18.09 19.02
C SER A 201 -1.20 -18.96 19.20
N PHE A 202 -1.13 -19.97 20.06
CA PHE A 202 -2.18 -20.94 20.28
C PHE A 202 -2.54 -21.05 21.77
N GLN A 203 -3.78 -21.39 22.08
CA GLN A 203 -4.21 -21.75 23.42
C GLN A 203 -3.95 -23.24 23.73
N LEU A 204 -3.93 -24.09 22.70
CA LEU A 204 -3.62 -25.50 22.82
C LEU A 204 -2.12 -25.74 22.48
N LYS A 205 -1.40 -26.42 23.38
CA LYS A 205 0.02 -26.71 23.23
C LYS A 205 0.31 -27.60 22.02
N GLU A 206 -0.58 -28.53 21.74
CA GLU A 206 -0.48 -29.49 20.64
C GLU A 206 -0.39 -28.80 19.28
N ASN A 207 -1.19 -27.75 19.07
CA ASN A 207 -1.15 -26.95 17.82
C ASN A 207 0.19 -26.22 17.66
N ALA A 208 0.76 -25.72 18.74
CA ALA A 208 2.08 -25.09 18.72
C ALA A 208 3.18 -26.10 18.41
N VAL A 209 3.09 -27.33 18.97
CA VAL A 209 4.04 -28.42 18.70
C VAL A 209 3.97 -28.85 17.24
N GLN A 210 2.77 -29.01 16.68
CA GLN A 210 2.57 -29.37 15.28
C GLN A 210 3.13 -28.30 14.33
N LEU A 211 2.83 -27.01 14.58
CA LEU A 211 3.39 -25.94 13.76
C LEU A 211 4.91 -25.86 13.87
N ARG A 212 5.47 -26.00 15.08
CA ARG A 212 6.93 -26.05 15.26
C ARG A 212 7.56 -27.17 14.43
N ALA A 213 7.02 -28.39 14.50
CA ALA A 213 7.52 -29.54 13.74
C ALA A 213 7.47 -29.25 12.21
N LYS A 214 6.34 -28.69 11.73
CA LYS A 214 6.17 -28.31 10.33
C LYS A 214 7.19 -27.26 9.87
N LEU A 215 7.47 -26.24 10.69
CA LEU A 215 8.48 -25.22 10.38
C LEU A 215 9.88 -25.81 10.30
N ILE A 216 10.25 -26.67 11.24
CA ILE A 216 11.55 -27.37 11.26
C ILE A 216 11.69 -28.25 10.02
N GLN A 217 10.68 -29.03 9.67
CA GLN A 217 10.67 -29.89 8.48
C GLN A 217 10.90 -29.08 7.18
N HIS A 218 10.47 -27.82 7.15
CA HIS A 218 10.68 -26.92 6.02
C HIS A 218 11.97 -26.07 6.16
N GLY A 219 12.92 -26.46 7.02
CA GLY A 219 14.23 -25.82 7.12
C GLY A 219 14.25 -24.50 7.92
N ILE A 220 13.32 -24.35 8.87
CA ILE A 220 13.35 -23.26 9.88
C ILE A 220 13.68 -23.93 11.23
N SER A 221 14.95 -24.32 11.38
CA SER A 221 15.44 -25.12 12.51
C SER A 221 15.41 -24.36 13.85
N GLU A 222 15.64 -23.04 13.82
CA GLU A 222 15.71 -22.16 15.00
C GLU A 222 14.33 -21.84 15.59
N THR A 223 13.39 -22.80 15.51
CA THR A 223 12.00 -22.61 15.98
C THR A 223 11.81 -23.11 17.41
N ARG A 224 11.25 -22.25 18.27
CA ARG A 224 10.95 -22.55 19.68
C ARG A 224 9.50 -22.21 20.04
N ILE A 225 8.98 -22.85 21.09
CA ILE A 225 7.69 -22.52 21.69
C ILE A 225 7.95 -21.75 22.98
N GLN A 226 7.34 -20.57 23.10
CA GLN A 226 7.35 -19.78 24.33
C GLN A 226 5.96 -19.77 24.94
N THR A 227 5.85 -20.21 26.20
CA THR A 227 4.61 -20.13 26.98
C THR A 227 4.52 -18.76 27.62
N VAL A 228 3.37 -18.08 27.44
CA VAL A 228 3.06 -16.80 28.08
C VAL A 228 1.67 -16.87 28.70
N LYS A 229 1.48 -16.20 29.85
CA LYS A 229 0.17 -16.05 30.51
C LYS A 229 -0.33 -14.64 30.25
N ILE A 230 -1.54 -14.50 29.70
CA ILE A 230 -2.22 -13.24 29.42
C ILE A 230 -3.66 -13.38 29.96
N ASP A 231 -4.07 -12.49 30.83
CA ASP A 231 -5.43 -12.49 31.44
C ASP A 231 -5.85 -13.89 31.93
N GLU A 232 -5.00 -14.49 32.79
CA GLU A 232 -5.16 -15.82 33.38
C GLU A 232 -5.14 -17.00 32.38
N ARG A 233 -4.99 -16.77 31.05
CA ARG A 233 -4.95 -17.80 30.00
C ARG A 233 -3.52 -18.05 29.53
N LEU A 234 -3.19 -19.32 29.31
CA LEU A 234 -1.89 -19.71 28.74
C LEU A 234 -1.95 -19.64 27.22
N TYR A 235 -0.89 -19.09 26.64
CA TYR A 235 -0.67 -19.05 25.21
C TYR A 235 0.68 -19.65 24.86
N TYR A 236 0.72 -20.43 23.80
CA TYR A 236 1.93 -21.08 23.26
C TYR A 236 2.30 -20.38 21.95
N ARG A 237 3.35 -19.54 22.01
CA ARG A 237 3.82 -18.75 20.88
C ARG A 237 4.94 -19.49 20.17
N VAL A 238 4.76 -19.75 18.87
CA VAL A 238 5.78 -20.38 18.02
C VAL A 238 6.62 -19.27 17.41
N ARG A 239 7.93 -19.28 17.72
CA ARG A 239 8.89 -18.24 17.30
C ARG A 239 10.09 -18.87 16.61
N ALA A 240 10.54 -18.26 15.52
CA ALA A 240 11.76 -18.58 14.80
C ALA A 240 12.83 -17.50 15.02
N GLY A 241 14.09 -17.90 15.06
CA GLY A 241 15.23 -17.03 15.37
C GLY A 241 15.70 -17.11 16.82
N PRO A 242 16.59 -16.22 17.30
CA PRO A 242 16.84 -14.88 16.72
C PRO A 242 17.68 -14.88 15.44
N TYR A 243 17.49 -13.90 14.58
CA TYR A 243 18.25 -13.65 13.36
C TYR A 243 18.81 -12.23 13.39
N GLN A 244 19.99 -12.03 12.80
CA GLN A 244 20.66 -10.72 12.70
C GLN A 244 20.79 -10.25 11.26
N ASP A 245 20.77 -11.18 10.30
CA ASP A 245 20.91 -10.92 8.89
C ASP A 245 19.56 -10.61 8.26
N GLN A 246 19.45 -9.48 7.55
CA GLN A 246 18.20 -8.99 6.95
C GLN A 246 17.74 -9.89 5.79
N ASP A 247 18.66 -10.49 5.03
CA ASP A 247 18.31 -11.38 3.92
C ASP A 247 17.75 -12.69 4.45
N VAL A 248 18.36 -13.23 5.49
CA VAL A 248 17.86 -14.40 6.22
C VAL A 248 16.49 -14.13 6.81
N ILE A 249 16.28 -12.95 7.42
CA ILE A 249 14.99 -12.56 7.98
C ILE A 249 13.92 -12.56 6.90
N ARG A 250 14.19 -11.97 5.74
CA ARG A 250 13.23 -11.90 4.60
C ARG A 250 12.90 -13.30 4.05
N GLU A 251 13.92 -14.13 3.85
CA GLU A 251 13.72 -15.52 3.41
C GLU A 251 12.81 -16.25 4.40
N LYS A 252 13.09 -16.17 5.71
CA LYS A 252 12.30 -16.85 6.75
C LYS A 252 10.87 -16.31 6.84
N ILE A 253 10.65 -14.99 6.67
CA ILE A 253 9.30 -14.39 6.61
C ILE A 253 8.50 -15.00 5.45
N THR A 254 9.07 -15.02 4.25
CA THR A 254 8.44 -15.58 3.06
C THR A 254 8.10 -17.05 3.26
N LYS A 255 9.03 -17.81 3.80
CA LYS A 255 8.88 -19.23 4.05
C LYS A 255 7.85 -19.54 5.14
N ILE A 256 7.84 -18.81 6.25
CA ILE A 256 6.80 -18.93 7.29
C ILE A 256 5.42 -18.61 6.69
N ARG A 257 5.31 -17.54 5.91
CA ARG A 257 4.05 -17.17 5.25
C ARG A 257 3.53 -18.25 4.31
N SER A 258 4.38 -18.88 3.51
CA SER A 258 3.98 -19.99 2.62
C SER A 258 3.48 -21.22 3.37
N ILE A 259 4.00 -21.47 4.59
CA ILE A 259 3.65 -22.63 5.43
C ILE A 259 2.36 -22.38 6.22
N THR A 260 2.18 -21.15 6.75
CA THR A 260 1.11 -20.79 7.68
C THR A 260 -0.07 -20.06 7.02
N GLY A 261 0.12 -19.52 5.80
CA GLY A 261 -0.83 -18.63 5.13
C GLY A 261 -0.82 -17.18 5.68
N ILE A 262 -0.04 -16.89 6.74
CA ILE A 262 -0.03 -15.62 7.46
C ILE A 262 1.41 -15.14 7.62
N ALA A 263 1.65 -13.84 7.43
CA ALA A 263 2.96 -13.26 7.70
C ALA A 263 3.29 -13.31 9.20
N PRO A 264 4.51 -13.71 9.60
CA PRO A 264 4.91 -13.76 11.01
C PRO A 264 5.02 -12.34 11.60
N LYS A 265 4.79 -12.23 12.91
CA LYS A 265 5.04 -10.99 13.64
C LYS A 265 6.55 -10.85 13.91
N ILE A 266 7.12 -9.72 13.53
CA ILE A 266 8.53 -9.40 13.78
C ILE A 266 8.67 -8.86 15.21
N LEU A 267 9.63 -9.39 15.96
CA LEU A 267 9.95 -9.02 17.34
C LEU A 267 11.43 -8.67 17.40
N VAL A 268 11.74 -7.42 17.72
CA VAL A 268 13.12 -6.99 18.00
C VAL A 268 13.44 -7.41 19.42
N VAL A 269 14.56 -8.11 19.59
CA VAL A 269 15.10 -8.52 20.90
C VAL A 269 16.24 -7.54 21.20
N ASN A 270 16.02 -6.68 22.18
CA ASN A 270 17.05 -5.77 22.67
C ASN A 270 17.93 -6.49 23.68
#